data_1026b3cf9359695373ca927fefe201bb
#
_entry.id   1026b3cf9359695373ca927fefe201bb
#
_cell.length_a   1.000
_cell.length_b   1.000
_cell.length_c   1.000
_cell.angle_alpha   90.00
_cell.angle_beta   90.00
_cell.angle_gamma   90.00
#
_symmetry.space_group_name_H-M   'P 1'
#
loop_
_entity.id
_entity.type
_entity.pdbx_description
1 polymer ?
#
loop_
_entity_poly.entity_id
_entity_poly.type
_entity_poly.pdbx_seq_one_letter_code
_entity_poly.pdbx_strand_id
1 'polypeptide(L)'
;MTDPLVTPDGRYLVVRGRLWRRTDPALPEERRSELVHELMDARRAKKAALAADDHAGVEAAKARVDAAKTGLGERGPVWWSDDAPDETRRMAENTRYAEWFASL
;
A
#
# COMPACT_ATOMS: atom_id res chain seq x y z
N MET A 1 -17.69 13.38 2.66
CA MET A 1 -16.59 12.54 2.20
C MET A 1 -16.62 11.22 2.96
N THR A 2 -16.71 10.11 2.26
CA THR A 2 -16.73 8.81 2.91
C THR A 2 -15.31 8.30 3.13
N ASP A 3 -15.07 7.69 4.28
CA ASP A 3 -13.78 7.02 4.54
C ASP A 3 -13.63 5.83 3.59
N PRO A 4 -12.39 5.47 3.22
CA PRO A 4 -12.18 4.28 2.43
C PRO A 4 -12.72 3.04 3.15
N LEU A 5 -13.27 2.09 2.39
CA LEU A 5 -13.69 0.82 2.95
C LEU A 5 -12.47 0.06 3.45
N VAL A 6 -12.59 -0.53 4.63
CA VAL A 6 -11.55 -1.35 5.24
C VAL A 6 -12.14 -2.72 5.51
N THR A 7 -11.39 -3.79 5.21
CA THR A 7 -11.86 -5.15 5.50
C THR A 7 -12.04 -5.34 7.01
N PRO A 8 -12.93 -6.26 7.45
CA PRO A 8 -13.21 -6.44 8.88
C PRO A 8 -11.98 -6.75 9.74
N ASP A 9 -10.99 -7.41 9.18
CA ASP A 9 -9.74 -7.74 9.89
C ASP A 9 -8.72 -6.58 9.89
N GLY A 10 -9.02 -5.47 9.20
CA GLY A 10 -8.15 -4.30 9.17
C GLY A 10 -6.93 -4.42 8.27
N ARG A 11 -6.86 -5.44 7.43
CA ARG A 11 -5.66 -5.71 6.60
C ARG A 11 -5.63 -4.97 5.27
N TYR A 12 -6.79 -4.70 4.70
CA TYR A 12 -6.87 -4.10 3.36
C TYR A 12 -7.82 -2.93 3.28
N LEU A 13 -7.46 -1.98 2.41
CA LEU A 13 -8.37 -0.96 1.91
C LEU A 13 -9.00 -1.50 0.63
N VAL A 14 -10.26 -1.15 0.39
CA VAL A 14 -10.93 -1.49 -0.87
C VAL A 14 -11.12 -0.23 -1.68
N VAL A 15 -10.51 -0.19 -2.85
CA VAL A 15 -10.64 0.93 -3.78
C VAL A 15 -11.12 0.38 -5.12
N ARG A 16 -12.29 0.81 -5.54
CA ARG A 16 -12.93 0.33 -6.78
C ARG A 16 -13.02 -1.20 -6.84
N GLY A 17 -13.32 -1.82 -5.69
CA GLY A 17 -13.47 -3.26 -5.57
C GLY A 17 -12.16 -4.04 -5.42
N ARG A 18 -11.02 -3.38 -5.49
CA ARG A 18 -9.70 -4.03 -5.42
C ARG A 18 -9.07 -3.83 -4.05
N LEU A 19 -8.43 -4.87 -3.54
CA LEU A 19 -7.78 -4.86 -2.23
C LEU A 19 -6.37 -4.25 -2.32
N TRP A 20 -6.05 -3.39 -1.34
CA TRP A 20 -4.71 -2.80 -1.18
C TRP A 20 -4.31 -2.94 0.28
N ARG A 21 -3.16 -3.56 0.52
CA ARG A 21 -2.69 -3.82 1.89
C ARG A 21 -2.45 -2.52 2.64
N ARG A 22 -2.92 -2.47 3.89
CA ARG A 22 -2.75 -1.31 4.76
C ARG A 22 -1.37 -1.32 5.42
N THR A 23 -0.97 -0.16 5.92
CA THR A 23 0.25 -0.01 6.72
C THR A 23 0.22 -0.94 7.93
N ASP A 24 1.38 -1.50 8.28
CA ASP A 24 1.54 -2.32 9.48
C ASP A 24 1.16 -1.51 10.73
N PRO A 25 0.12 -1.91 11.48
CA PRO A 25 -0.30 -1.17 12.65
C PRO A 25 0.68 -1.26 13.82
N ALA A 26 1.63 -2.19 13.79
CA ALA A 26 2.64 -2.35 14.83
C ALA A 26 3.84 -1.42 14.67
N LEU A 27 3.95 -0.70 13.55
CA LEU A 27 5.05 0.24 13.35
C LEU A 27 4.99 1.38 14.39
N PRO A 28 6.12 1.72 15.03
CA PRO A 28 6.19 2.91 15.87
C PRO A 28 5.82 4.16 15.06
N GLU A 29 5.12 5.10 15.68
CA GLU A 29 4.65 6.31 15.00
C GLU A 29 5.78 7.09 14.34
N GLU A 30 6.93 7.21 15.00
CA GLU A 30 8.10 7.91 14.46
C GLU A 30 8.59 7.24 13.17
N ARG A 31 8.67 5.90 13.18
CA ARG A 31 9.13 5.16 12.01
C ARG A 31 8.12 5.26 10.87
N ARG A 32 6.84 5.16 11.17
CA ARG A 32 5.78 5.35 10.18
C ARG A 32 5.87 6.72 9.52
N SER A 33 6.04 7.76 10.34
CA SER A 33 6.15 9.13 9.87
C SER A 33 7.36 9.33 8.94
N GLU A 34 8.52 8.77 9.31
CA GLU A 34 9.72 8.82 8.47
C GLU A 34 9.48 8.18 7.11
N LEU A 35 8.88 6.99 7.11
CA LEU A 35 8.61 6.25 5.87
C LEU A 35 7.59 6.96 4.99
N VAL A 36 6.58 7.59 5.58
CA VAL A 36 5.61 8.39 4.83
C VAL A 36 6.31 9.58 4.16
N HIS A 37 7.21 10.26 4.89
CA HIS A 37 7.99 11.37 4.32
C HIS A 37 8.87 10.90 3.16
N GLU A 38 9.56 9.77 3.33
CA GLU A 38 10.38 9.18 2.27
C GLU A 38 9.54 8.85 1.03
N LEU A 39 8.34 8.30 1.24
CA LEU A 39 7.43 7.96 0.16
C LEU A 39 6.98 9.21 -0.60
N MET A 40 6.63 10.27 0.12
CA MET A 40 6.22 11.54 -0.50
C MET A 40 7.36 12.17 -1.29
N ASP A 41 8.57 12.17 -0.74
CA ASP A 41 9.76 12.68 -1.44
C ASP A 41 10.04 11.88 -2.71
N ALA A 42 9.93 10.57 -2.64
CA ALA A 42 10.14 9.69 -3.80
C ALA A 42 9.09 9.94 -4.89
N ARG A 43 7.84 10.17 -4.51
CA ARG A 43 6.78 10.49 -5.46
C ARG A 43 7.04 11.82 -6.16
N ARG A 44 7.50 12.83 -5.42
CA ARG A 44 7.87 14.13 -5.99
C ARG A 44 9.04 13.97 -6.97
N ALA A 45 10.05 13.19 -6.58
CA ALA A 45 11.20 12.90 -7.44
C ALA A 45 10.77 12.19 -8.73
N LYS A 46 9.86 11.25 -8.64
CA LYS A 46 9.32 10.54 -9.81
C LYS A 46 8.60 11.49 -10.75
N LYS A 47 7.77 12.37 -10.19
CA LYS A 47 7.04 13.36 -10.99
C LYS A 47 7.99 14.29 -11.73
N ALA A 48 9.02 14.78 -11.04
CA ALA A 48 10.02 15.66 -11.64
C ALA A 48 10.82 14.94 -12.74
N ALA A 49 11.21 13.69 -12.52
CA ALA A 49 11.94 12.90 -13.50
C ALA A 49 11.09 12.61 -14.74
N LEU A 50 9.80 12.32 -14.56
CA LEU A 50 8.89 12.13 -15.69
C LEU A 50 8.75 13.40 -16.51
N ALA A 51 8.63 14.55 -15.87
CA ALA A 51 8.52 15.84 -16.55
C ALA A 51 9.79 16.21 -17.31
N ALA A 52 10.95 15.74 -16.83
CA ALA A 52 12.26 16.00 -17.44
C ALA A 52 12.69 14.92 -18.44
N ASP A 53 11.84 13.91 -18.67
CA ASP A 53 12.18 12.76 -19.54
C ASP A 53 13.44 12.03 -19.06
N ASP A 54 13.66 12.01 -17.75
CA ASP A 54 14.82 11.39 -17.11
C ASP A 54 14.49 9.96 -16.71
N HIS A 55 14.76 9.00 -17.60
CA HIS A 55 14.43 7.59 -17.36
C HIS A 55 15.17 7.00 -16.15
N ALA A 56 16.43 7.34 -15.96
CA ALA A 56 17.22 6.85 -14.83
C ALA A 56 16.65 7.39 -13.50
N GLY A 57 16.24 8.67 -13.51
CA GLY A 57 15.60 9.29 -12.35
C GLY A 57 14.28 8.65 -12.01
N VAL A 58 13.46 8.29 -13.02
CA VAL A 58 12.20 7.59 -12.82
C VAL A 58 12.44 6.24 -12.16
N GLU A 59 13.38 5.46 -12.66
CA GLU A 59 13.67 4.13 -12.09
C GLU A 59 14.21 4.24 -10.65
N ALA A 60 15.09 5.21 -10.39
CA ALA A 60 15.58 5.46 -9.05
C ALA A 60 14.45 5.83 -8.08
N ALA A 61 13.54 6.70 -8.52
CA ALA A 61 12.40 7.11 -7.70
C ALA A 61 11.43 5.93 -7.43
N LYS A 62 11.18 5.09 -8.44
CA LYS A 62 10.36 3.88 -8.27
C LYS A 62 10.95 2.95 -7.20
N ALA A 63 12.27 2.76 -7.20
CA ALA A 63 12.94 1.94 -6.20
C ALA A 63 12.77 2.53 -4.79
N ARG A 64 12.83 3.85 -4.65
CA ARG A 64 12.59 4.53 -3.38
C ARG A 64 11.15 4.37 -2.90
N VAL A 65 10.17 4.48 -3.81
CA VAL A 65 8.75 4.24 -3.50
C VAL A 65 8.56 2.82 -3.00
N ASP A 66 9.13 1.84 -3.70
CA ASP A 66 9.01 0.44 -3.31
C ASP A 66 9.63 0.18 -1.95
N ALA A 67 10.82 0.72 -1.68
CA ALA A 67 11.49 0.58 -0.39
C ALA A 67 10.66 1.17 0.75
N ALA A 68 10.09 2.37 0.56
CA ALA A 68 9.27 3.02 1.58
C ALA A 68 7.99 2.22 1.84
N LYS A 69 7.32 1.74 0.81
CA LYS A 69 6.11 0.93 0.96
C LYS A 69 6.40 -0.42 1.62
N THR A 70 7.53 -1.04 1.29
CA THR A 70 7.95 -2.28 1.94
C THR A 70 8.19 -2.04 3.43
N GLY A 71 8.87 -0.95 3.78
CA GLY A 71 9.07 -0.58 5.18
C GLY A 71 7.78 -0.32 5.93
N LEU A 72 6.77 0.24 5.26
CA LEU A 72 5.44 0.47 5.84
C LEU A 72 4.61 -0.81 5.98
N GLY A 73 5.05 -1.92 5.39
CA GLY A 73 4.29 -3.17 5.39
C GLY A 73 3.23 -3.27 4.30
N GLU A 74 3.19 -2.30 3.40
CA GLU A 74 2.21 -2.26 2.31
C GLU A 74 2.63 -3.07 1.09
N ARG A 75 3.90 -3.50 1.03
CA ARG A 75 4.46 -4.37 0.00
C ARG A 75 5.43 -5.36 0.64
N GLY A 76 5.83 -6.36 -0.12
CA GLY A 76 6.75 -7.38 0.35
C GLY A 76 6.08 -8.34 1.32
N PRO A 77 6.82 -8.92 2.27
CA PRO A 77 6.23 -9.87 3.23
C PRO A 77 5.07 -9.25 3.99
N VAL A 78 4.02 -10.05 4.21
CA VAL A 78 2.86 -9.57 4.98
C VAL A 78 3.28 -9.32 6.44
N TRP A 79 2.60 -8.34 7.08
CA TRP A 79 2.93 -7.98 8.47
C TRP A 79 2.18 -8.83 9.52
N TRP A 80 1.23 -9.66 9.11
CA TRP A 80 0.53 -10.57 10.02
C TRP A 80 1.19 -11.94 10.05
N SER A 81 0.91 -12.73 11.09
CA SER A 81 1.58 -13.99 11.35
C SER A 81 0.65 -15.19 11.51
N ASP A 82 -0.59 -15.08 11.04
CA ASP A 82 -1.59 -16.14 11.16
C ASP A 82 -1.71 -17.03 9.91
N ASP A 83 -0.70 -16.99 9.04
CA ASP A 83 -0.62 -17.73 7.78
C ASP A 83 -1.68 -17.37 6.73
N ALA A 84 -2.47 -16.32 6.96
CA ALA A 84 -3.43 -15.86 5.96
C ALA A 84 -2.69 -15.39 4.70
N PRO A 85 -3.13 -15.81 3.50
CA PRO A 85 -2.46 -15.45 2.27
C PRO A 85 -2.57 -13.96 1.97
N ASP A 86 -1.64 -13.46 1.16
CA ASP A 86 -1.66 -12.07 0.69
C ASP A 86 -2.66 -11.94 -0.46
N GLU A 87 -3.68 -11.13 -0.24
CA GLU A 87 -4.75 -10.88 -1.22
C GLU A 87 -4.58 -9.52 -1.91
N THR A 88 -3.44 -8.87 -1.72
CA THR A 88 -3.17 -7.55 -2.30
C THR A 88 -3.35 -7.56 -3.81
N ARG A 89 -4.05 -6.56 -4.33
CA ARG A 89 -4.37 -6.35 -5.75
C ARG A 89 -5.46 -7.25 -6.31
N ARG A 90 -5.97 -8.20 -5.55
CA ARG A 90 -7.09 -9.02 -6.00
C ARG A 90 -8.41 -8.26 -5.84
N MET A 91 -9.39 -8.60 -6.66
CA MET A 91 -10.73 -8.06 -6.50
C MET A 91 -11.36 -8.68 -5.26
N ALA A 92 -11.96 -7.85 -4.40
CA ALA A 92 -12.56 -8.31 -3.13
C ALA A 92 -13.58 -9.43 -3.37
N GLU A 93 -14.37 -9.34 -4.45
CA GLU A 93 -15.38 -10.33 -4.81
C GLU A 93 -14.82 -11.71 -5.12
N ASN A 94 -13.50 -11.81 -5.38
CA ASN A 94 -12.81 -13.06 -5.71
C ASN A 94 -11.94 -13.57 -4.56
N THR A 95 -12.17 -13.07 -3.34
CA THR A 95 -11.36 -13.41 -2.17
C THR A 95 -12.26 -13.86 -1.02
N ARG A 96 -11.63 -14.19 0.12
CA ARG A 96 -12.33 -14.53 1.36
C ARG A 96 -13.22 -13.39 1.89
N TYR A 97 -13.09 -12.19 1.36
CA TYR A 97 -13.92 -11.03 1.74
C TYR A 97 -15.16 -10.87 0.87
N ALA A 98 -15.42 -11.82 -0.06
CA ALA A 98 -16.51 -11.71 -1.02
C ALA A 98 -17.89 -11.51 -0.37
N GLU A 99 -18.21 -12.28 0.68
CA GLU A 99 -19.49 -12.16 1.37
C GLU A 99 -19.64 -10.81 2.06
N TRP A 100 -18.60 -10.38 2.75
CA TRP A 100 -18.58 -9.07 3.40
C TRP A 100 -18.77 -7.96 2.37
N PHE A 101 -18.03 -8.04 1.27
CA PHE A 101 -18.09 -7.02 0.22
C PHE A 101 -19.48 -6.96 -0.42
N ALA A 102 -20.10 -8.12 -0.66
CA ALA A 102 -21.44 -8.20 -1.24
C ALA A 102 -22.52 -7.66 -0.29
N SER A 103 -22.25 -7.62 1.03
CA SER A 103 -23.21 -7.14 2.03
C SER A 103 -23.27 -5.63 2.18
N LEU A 104 -22.40 -4.92 1.52
CA LEU A 104 -22.30 -3.46 1.64
C LEU A 104 -23.38 -2.73 0.83
#